data_3d717a80f60d1772d7ff1b887e40b718
#
_entry.id   3d717a80f60d1772d7ff1b887e40b718
#
_cell.length_a   1.000
_cell.length_b   1.000
_cell.length_c   1.000
_cell.angle_alpha   90.00
_cell.angle_beta   90.00
_cell.angle_gamma   90.00
#
_symmetry.space_group_name_H-M   'P 1'
#
loop_
_entity.id
_entity.type
_entity.pdbx_description
1 polymer ?
#
loop_
_entity_poly.entity_id
_entity_poly.type
_entity_poly.pdbx_seq_one_letter_code
_entity_poly.pdbx_strand_id
1 'polypeptide(L)'
;MYKNYVFDMYGTLVDIRTNEWKSYLWDKMTEMMGFYGAVYDRKELKKKYDLYSAQLEQEMKQSEPHPEIDLAKVYERLFAEKGVEVSPQTIAFFMNMFRVVSTKFIRLYDGVTDLLEELKNRGKKVYLLSNAQSNFTRPELRYLGLEPYFDGILISSEEGCKKPGKTFYQTLLQRYQLDPKESIMIGNDSVSDIQGAYEMGMDSLYIHTEISPECVEDLKSTYTIMDGDFTKIKSMILA
;
A
#
# COMPACT_ATOMS: atom_id res chain seq x y z
N MET A 1 -18.39 8.62 -18.69
CA MET A 1 -18.40 7.48 -17.71
C MET A 1 -17.11 6.70 -17.88
N TYR A 2 -16.36 6.46 -16.78
CA TYR A 2 -15.08 5.78 -16.81
C TYR A 2 -15.23 4.30 -17.15
N LYS A 3 -14.18 3.71 -17.75
CA LYS A 3 -14.05 2.27 -18.00
C LYS A 3 -13.25 1.59 -16.90
N ASN A 4 -12.22 2.31 -16.38
CA ASN A 4 -11.23 1.79 -15.45
C ASN A 4 -11.29 2.55 -14.11
N TYR A 5 -11.36 1.83 -13.02
CA TYR A 5 -11.42 2.34 -11.66
C TYR A 5 -10.18 1.87 -10.92
N VAL A 6 -9.30 2.79 -10.57
CA VAL A 6 -8.04 2.53 -9.88
C VAL A 6 -8.21 2.95 -8.42
N PHE A 7 -8.01 2.04 -7.49
CA PHE A 7 -8.17 2.30 -6.07
C PHE A 7 -6.81 2.26 -5.36
N ASP A 8 -6.60 3.19 -4.43
CA ASP A 8 -5.70 2.96 -3.32
C ASP A 8 -6.32 1.98 -2.32
N MET A 9 -5.51 1.41 -1.40
CA MET A 9 -5.99 0.43 -0.44
C MET A 9 -6.26 1.01 0.94
N TYR A 10 -5.18 1.43 1.63
CA TYR A 10 -5.25 1.79 3.04
C TYR A 10 -5.71 3.23 3.23
N GLY A 11 -6.79 3.40 3.98
CA GLY A 11 -7.47 4.69 4.12
C GLY A 11 -8.48 4.96 3.01
N THR A 12 -8.55 4.09 1.99
CA THR A 12 -9.52 4.19 0.89
C THR A 12 -10.52 3.04 0.91
N LEU A 13 -10.06 1.81 0.73
CA LEU A 13 -10.89 0.61 0.83
C LEU A 13 -10.83 -0.02 2.22
N VAL A 14 -9.72 0.16 2.91
CA VAL A 14 -9.37 -0.55 4.14
C VAL A 14 -9.06 0.42 5.27
N ASP A 15 -9.84 0.33 6.34
CA ASP A 15 -9.56 0.94 7.64
C ASP A 15 -8.60 0.04 8.40
N ILE A 16 -7.41 0.56 8.69
CA ILE A 16 -6.37 -0.16 9.41
C ILE A 16 -5.72 0.71 10.47
N ARG A 17 -5.38 0.11 11.60
CA ARG A 17 -4.57 0.74 12.64
C ARG A 17 -3.37 -0.13 12.98
N THR A 18 -2.21 0.39 12.75
CA THR A 18 -0.94 -0.24 13.12
C THR A 18 -0.18 0.59 14.14
N ASN A 19 0.70 -0.05 14.88
CA ASN A 19 1.67 0.62 15.74
C ASN A 19 3.00 -0.13 15.74
N GLU A 20 3.88 0.30 14.87
CA GLU A 20 5.22 -0.27 14.71
C GLU A 20 6.23 0.26 15.76
N TRP A 21 5.81 1.20 16.59
CA TRP A 21 6.63 1.78 17.66
C TRP A 21 6.52 1.04 19.00
N LYS A 22 5.57 0.12 19.14
CA LYS A 22 5.38 -0.64 20.37
C LYS A 22 6.60 -1.46 20.74
N SER A 23 7.08 -1.32 21.98
CA SER A 23 8.16 -2.16 22.51
C SER A 23 7.85 -3.65 22.42
N TYR A 24 6.60 -4.03 22.68
CA TYR A 24 6.13 -5.41 22.59
C TYR A 24 6.35 -6.04 21.21
N LEU A 25 6.10 -5.29 20.12
CA LEU A 25 6.41 -5.77 18.76
C LEU A 25 7.89 -6.16 18.64
N TRP A 26 8.77 -5.24 19.02
CA TRP A 26 10.21 -5.43 18.89
C TRP A 26 10.74 -6.51 19.82
N ASP A 27 10.16 -6.66 21.04
CA ASP A 27 10.47 -7.76 21.94
C ASP A 27 10.13 -9.11 21.28
N LYS A 28 8.94 -9.24 20.66
CA LYS A 28 8.53 -10.47 19.97
C LYS A 28 9.36 -10.77 18.75
N MET A 29 9.71 -9.75 17.96
CA MET A 29 10.58 -9.93 16.80
C MET A 29 11.98 -10.38 17.23
N THR A 30 12.51 -9.83 18.33
CA THR A 30 13.81 -10.23 18.92
C THR A 30 13.81 -11.68 19.37
N GLU A 31 12.76 -12.09 20.12
CA GLU A 31 12.61 -13.48 20.55
C GLU A 31 12.55 -14.45 19.35
N MET A 32 11.74 -14.12 18.37
CA MET A 32 11.58 -14.97 17.18
C MET A 32 12.86 -15.09 16.36
N MET A 33 13.56 -13.97 16.11
CA MET A 33 14.84 -14.00 15.41
C MET A 33 15.86 -14.83 16.16
N GLY A 34 15.87 -14.75 17.51
CA GLY A 34 16.72 -15.56 18.39
C GLY A 34 16.45 -17.07 18.24
N PHE A 35 15.19 -17.52 18.07
CA PHE A 35 14.86 -18.92 17.79
C PHE A 35 15.44 -19.43 16.46
N TYR A 36 15.69 -18.54 15.51
CA TYR A 36 16.33 -18.83 14.24
C TYR A 36 17.85 -18.61 14.26
N GLY A 37 18.43 -18.27 15.43
CA GLY A 37 19.87 -18.07 15.63
C GLY A 37 20.36 -16.63 15.41
N ALA A 38 19.49 -15.71 14.97
CA ALA A 38 19.84 -14.30 14.82
C ALA A 38 19.58 -13.53 16.12
N VAL A 39 20.55 -13.55 17.03
CA VAL A 39 20.43 -12.99 18.38
C VAL A 39 20.70 -11.49 18.36
N TYR A 40 19.67 -10.73 18.75
CA TYR A 40 19.70 -9.27 18.93
C TYR A 40 19.15 -8.90 20.31
N ASP A 41 19.53 -7.75 20.85
CA ASP A 41 18.65 -7.06 21.79
C ASP A 41 17.63 -6.18 21.05
N ARG A 42 16.57 -5.79 21.74
CA ARG A 42 15.47 -5.00 21.15
C ARG A 42 15.94 -3.69 20.51
N LYS A 43 16.85 -2.96 21.18
CA LYS A 43 17.31 -1.65 20.71
C LYS A 43 18.21 -1.82 19.50
N GLU A 44 19.08 -2.83 19.53
CA GLU A 44 19.94 -3.20 18.43
C GLU A 44 19.12 -3.58 17.19
N LEU A 45 18.16 -4.50 17.34
CA LEU A 45 17.31 -4.93 16.24
C LEU A 45 16.59 -3.76 15.56
N LYS A 46 15.92 -2.93 16.39
CA LYS A 46 15.20 -1.76 15.84
C LYS A 46 16.16 -0.78 15.13
N LYS A 47 17.29 -0.48 15.74
CA LYS A 47 18.29 0.42 15.14
C LYS A 47 18.83 -0.13 13.80
N LYS A 48 19.07 -1.43 13.72
CA LYS A 48 19.55 -2.08 12.49
C LYS A 48 18.47 -2.13 11.41
N TYR A 49 17.24 -2.40 11.79
CA TYR A 49 16.09 -2.34 10.87
C TYR A 49 15.96 -0.93 10.25
N ASP A 50 15.97 0.12 11.07
CA ASP A 50 15.88 1.50 10.60
C ASP A 50 17.09 1.86 9.70
N LEU A 51 18.30 1.43 10.08
CA LEU A 51 19.54 1.66 9.33
C LEU A 51 19.49 1.00 7.94
N TYR A 52 19.12 -0.28 7.86
CA TYR A 52 19.09 -1.01 6.60
C TYR A 52 17.96 -0.53 5.68
N SER A 53 16.82 -0.12 6.26
CA SER A 53 15.74 0.52 5.50
C SER A 53 16.23 1.82 4.86
N ALA A 54 16.88 2.69 5.63
CA ALA A 54 17.41 3.96 5.13
C ALA A 54 18.51 3.78 4.07
N GLN A 55 19.39 2.79 4.24
CA GLN A 55 20.44 2.48 3.25
C GLN A 55 19.85 2.02 1.93
N LEU A 56 18.88 1.09 1.96
CA LEU A 56 18.19 0.61 0.75
C LEU A 56 17.48 1.75 0.02
N GLU A 57 16.78 2.59 0.78
CA GLU A 57 16.10 3.76 0.18
C GLU A 57 17.10 4.71 -0.48
N GLN A 58 18.23 4.99 0.16
CA GLN A 58 19.26 5.87 -0.39
C GLN A 58 19.92 5.27 -1.64
N GLU A 59 20.17 3.95 -1.66
CA GLU A 59 20.69 3.24 -2.84
C GLU A 59 19.71 3.40 -4.04
N MET A 60 18.40 3.23 -3.81
CA MET A 60 17.38 3.32 -4.84
C MET A 60 17.13 4.75 -5.32
N LYS A 61 17.26 5.77 -4.47
CA LYS A 61 17.11 7.20 -4.82
C LYS A 61 18.06 7.68 -5.90
N GLN A 62 19.13 6.95 -6.19
CA GLN A 62 20.03 7.28 -7.28
C GLN A 62 19.41 7.09 -8.67
N SER A 63 18.41 6.23 -8.80
CA SER A 63 17.76 5.88 -10.06
C SER A 63 16.25 6.15 -10.09
N GLU A 64 15.60 6.23 -8.94
CA GLU A 64 14.15 6.43 -8.81
C GLU A 64 13.86 7.55 -7.79
N PRO A 65 13.22 8.67 -8.20
CA PRO A 65 12.92 9.78 -7.30
C PRO A 65 11.94 9.42 -6.17
N HIS A 66 11.04 8.46 -6.42
CA HIS A 66 10.06 7.97 -5.46
C HIS A 66 10.23 6.47 -5.22
N PRO A 67 11.35 6.04 -4.60
CA PRO A 67 11.63 4.63 -4.45
C PRO A 67 10.75 4.00 -3.38
N GLU A 68 10.41 2.73 -3.56
CA GLU A 68 9.83 1.89 -2.53
C GLU A 68 10.74 0.69 -2.29
N ILE A 69 11.24 0.58 -1.08
CA ILE A 69 12.07 -0.57 -0.71
C ILE A 69 11.21 -1.83 -0.52
N ASP A 70 11.77 -2.98 -0.82
CA ASP A 70 11.21 -4.25 -0.36
C ASP A 70 11.79 -4.56 1.03
N LEU A 71 10.92 -4.54 2.05
CA LEU A 71 11.32 -4.85 3.43
C LEU A 71 11.86 -6.28 3.61
N ALA A 72 11.58 -7.19 2.69
CA ALA A 72 12.20 -8.52 2.72
C ALA A 72 13.74 -8.42 2.71
N LYS A 73 14.30 -7.49 1.93
CA LYS A 73 15.76 -7.24 1.88
C LYS A 73 16.32 -6.72 3.19
N VAL A 74 15.52 -6.00 3.99
CA VAL A 74 15.92 -5.56 5.33
C VAL A 74 16.06 -6.77 6.25
N TYR A 75 15.09 -7.68 6.24
CA TYR A 75 15.15 -8.91 7.04
C TYR A 75 16.29 -9.82 6.59
N GLU A 76 16.54 -9.95 5.28
CA GLU A 76 17.70 -10.68 4.75
C GLU A 76 19.01 -10.13 5.31
N ARG A 77 19.20 -8.80 5.30
CA ARG A 77 20.40 -8.15 5.88
C ARG A 77 20.50 -8.39 7.39
N LEU A 78 19.39 -8.35 8.12
CA LEU A 78 19.37 -8.63 9.56
C LEU A 78 19.81 -10.06 9.88
N PHE A 79 19.33 -11.05 9.16
CA PHE A 79 19.75 -12.44 9.34
C PHE A 79 21.21 -12.65 8.93
N ALA A 80 21.60 -12.12 7.78
CA ALA A 80 22.98 -12.22 7.27
C ALA A 80 24.02 -11.59 8.20
N GLU A 81 23.71 -10.47 8.86
CA GLU A 81 24.59 -9.83 9.85
C GLU A 81 24.93 -10.76 11.02
N LYS A 82 24.03 -11.66 11.40
CA LYS A 82 24.25 -12.66 12.45
C LYS A 82 24.76 -14.01 11.91
N GLY A 83 25.11 -14.07 10.60
CA GLY A 83 25.62 -15.29 9.97
C GLY A 83 24.55 -16.38 9.79
N VAL A 84 23.27 -16.00 9.77
CA VAL A 84 22.15 -16.93 9.63
C VAL A 84 21.59 -16.86 8.20
N GLU A 85 21.54 -17.99 7.53
CA GLU A 85 20.86 -18.14 6.25
C GLU A 85 19.42 -18.61 6.47
N VAL A 86 18.47 -17.94 5.81
CA VAL A 86 17.04 -18.27 5.90
C VAL A 86 16.40 -18.27 4.50
N SER A 87 15.35 -19.07 4.36
CA SER A 87 14.61 -19.13 3.09
C SER A 87 13.75 -17.87 2.87
N PRO A 88 13.37 -17.56 1.62
CA PRO A 88 12.41 -16.50 1.33
C PRO A 88 11.06 -16.71 2.05
N GLN A 89 10.64 -17.95 2.26
CA GLN A 89 9.42 -18.28 3.02
C GLN A 89 9.56 -17.91 4.49
N THR A 90 10.75 -18.10 5.07
CA THR A 90 11.04 -17.66 6.45
C THR A 90 10.99 -16.14 6.55
N ILE A 91 11.57 -15.40 5.60
CA ILE A 91 11.47 -13.94 5.55
C ILE A 91 10.01 -13.49 5.48
N ALA A 92 9.22 -14.06 4.56
CA ALA A 92 7.80 -13.74 4.44
C ALA A 92 7.02 -14.03 5.74
N PHE A 93 7.35 -15.11 6.45
CA PHE A 93 6.78 -15.41 7.76
C PHE A 93 7.09 -14.32 8.80
N PHE A 94 8.35 -13.86 8.87
CA PHE A 94 8.74 -12.77 9.77
C PHE A 94 8.03 -11.46 9.45
N MET A 95 7.91 -11.12 8.18
CA MET A 95 7.18 -9.94 7.74
C MET A 95 5.69 -10.01 8.12
N ASN A 96 5.04 -11.16 7.89
CA ASN A 96 3.65 -11.37 8.29
C ASN A 96 3.47 -11.30 9.81
N MET A 97 4.39 -11.86 10.59
CA MET A 97 4.35 -11.74 12.05
C MET A 97 4.52 -10.30 12.52
N PHE A 98 5.48 -9.55 11.94
CA PHE A 98 5.65 -8.12 12.19
C PHE A 98 4.33 -7.37 11.93
N ARG A 99 3.70 -7.61 10.78
CA ARG A 99 2.44 -6.98 10.39
C ARG A 99 1.31 -7.31 11.37
N VAL A 100 1.11 -8.59 11.68
CA VAL A 100 0.04 -9.04 12.60
C VAL A 100 0.25 -8.48 14.01
N VAL A 101 1.46 -8.53 14.55
CA VAL A 101 1.76 -8.03 15.90
C VAL A 101 1.66 -6.51 15.99
N SER A 102 1.99 -5.79 14.91
CA SER A 102 1.83 -4.32 14.86
C SER A 102 0.38 -3.88 14.65
N THR A 103 -0.48 -4.72 14.08
CA THR A 103 -1.86 -4.36 13.72
C THR A 103 -2.80 -4.45 14.93
N LYS A 104 -3.54 -3.39 15.17
CA LYS A 104 -4.62 -3.36 16.17
C LYS A 104 -5.94 -3.90 15.60
N PHE A 105 -6.26 -3.48 14.39
CA PHE A 105 -7.39 -3.99 13.59
C PHE A 105 -7.16 -3.70 12.10
N ILE A 106 -7.88 -4.46 11.28
CA ILE A 106 -8.00 -4.28 9.84
C ILE A 106 -9.42 -4.67 9.42
N ARG A 107 -10.09 -3.81 8.64
CA ARG A 107 -11.46 -4.02 8.16
C ARG A 107 -11.74 -3.19 6.91
N LEU A 108 -12.79 -3.52 6.17
CA LEU A 108 -13.27 -2.68 5.06
C LEU A 108 -14.03 -1.46 5.60
N TYR A 109 -14.00 -0.36 4.85
CA TYR A 109 -14.97 0.71 5.04
C TYR A 109 -16.36 0.26 4.59
N ASP A 110 -17.39 0.81 5.21
CA ASP A 110 -18.78 0.51 4.86
C ASP A 110 -19.06 0.91 3.40
N GLY A 111 -19.71 0.03 2.63
CA GLY A 111 -20.04 0.25 1.23
C GLY A 111 -18.97 -0.15 0.21
N VAL A 112 -17.78 -0.57 0.65
CA VAL A 112 -16.68 -0.99 -0.25
C VAL A 112 -17.11 -2.17 -1.12
N THR A 113 -17.60 -3.25 -0.50
CA THR A 113 -18.02 -4.45 -1.21
C THR A 113 -19.13 -4.13 -2.21
N ASP A 114 -20.14 -3.36 -1.79
CA ASP A 114 -21.28 -2.97 -2.64
C ASP A 114 -20.84 -2.17 -3.86
N LEU A 115 -19.84 -1.28 -3.71
CA LEU A 115 -19.28 -0.53 -4.84
C LEU A 115 -18.54 -1.44 -5.81
N LEU A 116 -17.65 -2.31 -5.29
CA LEU A 116 -16.84 -3.20 -6.11
C LEU A 116 -17.72 -4.18 -6.89
N GLU A 117 -18.74 -4.76 -6.26
CA GLU A 117 -19.72 -5.62 -6.91
C GLU A 117 -20.49 -4.86 -8.02
N GLU A 118 -20.95 -3.65 -7.75
CA GLU A 118 -21.64 -2.83 -8.73
C GLU A 118 -20.76 -2.51 -9.95
N LEU A 119 -19.48 -2.18 -9.72
CA LEU A 119 -18.51 -1.96 -10.81
C LEU A 119 -18.38 -3.21 -11.68
N LYS A 120 -18.19 -4.38 -11.06
CA LYS A 120 -18.08 -5.66 -11.79
C LYS A 120 -19.38 -5.99 -12.55
N ASN A 121 -20.55 -5.78 -11.93
CA ASN A 121 -21.86 -6.03 -12.57
C ASN A 121 -22.08 -5.13 -13.79
N ARG A 122 -21.51 -3.90 -13.79
CA ARG A 122 -21.52 -2.99 -14.94
C ARG A 122 -20.40 -3.26 -15.97
N GLY A 123 -19.65 -4.33 -15.80
CA GLY A 123 -18.53 -4.68 -16.69
C GLY A 123 -17.35 -3.71 -16.63
N LYS A 124 -17.22 -2.96 -15.52
CA LYS A 124 -16.10 -2.05 -15.31
C LYS A 124 -14.84 -2.81 -14.90
N LYS A 125 -13.68 -2.23 -15.22
CA LYS A 125 -12.38 -2.76 -14.84
C LYS A 125 -11.91 -2.11 -13.54
N VAL A 126 -11.43 -2.91 -12.62
CA VAL A 126 -11.02 -2.48 -11.27
C VAL A 126 -9.57 -2.83 -11.04
N TYR A 127 -8.79 -1.84 -10.62
CA TYR A 127 -7.34 -1.99 -10.39
C TYR A 127 -6.97 -1.50 -9.00
N LEU A 128 -5.94 -2.10 -8.41
CA LEU A 128 -5.31 -1.63 -7.19
C LEU A 128 -3.97 -0.97 -7.54
N LEU A 129 -3.71 0.21 -6.97
CA LEU A 129 -2.43 0.92 -7.03
C LEU A 129 -2.05 1.39 -5.63
N SER A 130 -1.26 0.60 -4.91
CA SER A 130 -1.02 0.81 -3.47
C SER A 130 0.45 1.03 -3.14
N ASN A 131 0.73 2.08 -2.36
CA ASN A 131 2.02 2.28 -1.70
C ASN A 131 2.09 1.35 -0.48
N ALA A 132 2.72 0.19 -0.63
CA ALA A 132 2.66 -0.87 0.37
C ALA A 132 3.72 -1.96 0.18
N GLN A 133 3.83 -2.82 1.19
CA GLN A 133 4.65 -4.03 1.13
C GLN A 133 3.82 -5.23 0.68
N SER A 134 4.26 -5.90 -0.37
CA SER A 134 3.54 -7.04 -0.97
C SER A 134 3.30 -8.18 0.02
N ASN A 135 4.29 -8.47 0.88
CA ASN A 135 4.17 -9.49 1.93
C ASN A 135 3.09 -9.17 2.99
N PHE A 136 2.64 -7.93 3.10
CA PHE A 136 1.51 -7.53 3.94
C PHE A 136 0.22 -7.51 3.12
N THR A 137 0.25 -6.80 2.01
CA THR A 137 -0.94 -6.44 1.22
C THR A 137 -1.61 -7.65 0.58
N ARG A 138 -0.85 -8.58 -0.02
CA ARG A 138 -1.45 -9.76 -0.67
C ARG A 138 -2.18 -10.69 0.31
N PRO A 139 -1.64 -11.03 1.51
CA PRO A 139 -2.41 -11.75 2.53
C PRO A 139 -3.65 -10.99 3.01
N GLU A 140 -3.55 -9.67 3.18
CA GLU A 140 -4.67 -8.84 3.65
C GLU A 140 -5.79 -8.73 2.60
N LEU A 141 -5.47 -8.63 1.31
CA LEU A 141 -6.46 -8.70 0.22
C LEU A 141 -7.25 -10.00 0.24
N ARG A 142 -6.57 -11.14 0.45
CA ARG A 142 -7.22 -12.44 0.59
C ARG A 142 -8.07 -12.54 1.84
N TYR A 143 -7.53 -12.11 2.98
CA TYR A 143 -8.24 -12.11 4.27
C TYR A 143 -9.52 -11.28 4.24
N LEU A 144 -9.49 -10.12 3.56
CA LEU A 144 -10.63 -9.22 3.41
C LEU A 144 -11.56 -9.59 2.23
N GLY A 145 -11.25 -10.63 1.45
CA GLY A 145 -12.04 -11.05 0.31
C GLY A 145 -12.00 -10.09 -0.88
N LEU A 146 -11.00 -9.20 -0.94
CA LEU A 146 -10.91 -8.17 -1.99
C LEU A 146 -10.26 -8.65 -3.28
N GLU A 147 -9.36 -9.64 -3.21
CA GLU A 147 -8.54 -10.05 -4.35
C GLU A 147 -9.35 -10.38 -5.62
N PRO A 148 -10.52 -11.05 -5.57
CA PRO A 148 -11.31 -11.40 -6.75
C PRO A 148 -11.92 -10.20 -7.51
N TYR A 149 -12.01 -9.03 -6.89
CA TYR A 149 -12.60 -7.86 -7.54
C TYR A 149 -11.63 -7.19 -8.51
N PHE A 150 -10.31 -7.37 -8.33
CA PHE A 150 -9.32 -6.66 -9.11
C PHE A 150 -8.97 -7.39 -10.41
N ASP A 151 -9.04 -6.66 -11.54
CA ASP A 151 -8.50 -7.09 -12.83
C ASP A 151 -6.97 -6.95 -12.87
N GLY A 152 -6.40 -6.14 -11.99
CA GLY A 152 -4.95 -5.98 -11.81
C GLY A 152 -4.59 -5.35 -10.47
N ILE A 153 -3.43 -5.76 -9.93
CA ILE A 153 -2.93 -5.32 -8.63
C ILE A 153 -1.47 -4.90 -8.80
N LEU A 154 -1.17 -3.62 -8.51
CA LEU A 154 0.19 -3.10 -8.40
C LEU A 154 0.47 -2.67 -6.96
N ILE A 155 1.57 -3.17 -6.43
CA ILE A 155 2.06 -2.86 -5.08
C ILE A 155 3.47 -2.31 -5.22
N SER A 156 3.73 -1.16 -4.62
CA SER A 156 4.96 -0.39 -4.81
C SER A 156 6.24 -1.16 -4.50
N SER A 157 6.25 -2.01 -3.47
CA SER A 157 7.42 -2.82 -3.13
C SER A 157 7.78 -3.89 -4.17
N GLU A 158 6.83 -4.29 -5.04
CA GLU A 158 7.10 -5.20 -6.16
C GLU A 158 7.73 -4.48 -7.34
N GLU A 159 7.43 -3.18 -7.51
CA GLU A 159 7.86 -2.36 -8.64
C GLU A 159 9.09 -1.49 -8.32
N GLY A 160 9.47 -1.38 -7.05
CA GLY A 160 10.58 -0.55 -6.59
C GLY A 160 10.33 0.96 -6.67
N CYS A 161 9.11 1.38 -6.95
CA CYS A 161 8.68 2.77 -7.03
C CYS A 161 7.26 2.94 -6.49
N LYS A 162 6.91 4.16 -6.07
CA LYS A 162 5.63 4.45 -5.42
C LYS A 162 4.98 5.74 -5.92
N LYS A 163 3.69 5.91 -5.67
CA LYS A 163 2.96 7.18 -5.83
C LYS A 163 3.59 8.27 -4.95
N PRO A 164 3.64 9.54 -5.37
CA PRO A 164 3.14 10.11 -6.62
C PRO A 164 4.06 9.94 -7.83
N GLY A 165 5.11 9.14 -7.74
CA GLY A 165 6.09 8.94 -8.82
C GLY A 165 5.44 8.54 -10.14
N LYS A 166 5.80 9.25 -11.22
CA LYS A 166 5.25 8.97 -12.56
C LYS A 166 5.54 7.55 -13.03
N THR A 167 6.70 7.00 -12.67
CA THR A 167 7.10 5.62 -13.01
C THR A 167 6.04 4.62 -12.59
N PHE A 168 5.52 4.74 -11.36
CA PHE A 168 4.54 3.78 -10.83
C PHE A 168 3.18 3.87 -11.53
N TYR A 169 2.69 5.09 -11.80
CA TYR A 169 1.48 5.29 -12.60
C TYR A 169 1.65 4.81 -14.05
N GLN A 170 2.78 5.12 -14.69
CA GLN A 170 3.07 4.67 -16.05
C GLN A 170 3.13 3.15 -16.15
N THR A 171 3.68 2.48 -15.13
CA THR A 171 3.68 1.01 -15.04
C THR A 171 2.25 0.46 -15.04
N LEU A 172 1.34 1.05 -14.26
CA LEU A 172 -0.08 0.66 -14.28
C LEU A 172 -0.69 0.83 -15.67
N LEU A 173 -0.57 2.04 -16.23
CA LEU A 173 -1.20 2.39 -17.51
C LEU A 173 -0.68 1.50 -18.66
N GLN A 174 0.62 1.25 -18.71
CA GLN A 174 1.24 0.43 -19.76
C GLN A 174 0.92 -1.06 -19.57
N ARG A 175 1.04 -1.61 -18.36
CA ARG A 175 0.83 -3.04 -18.07
C ARG A 175 -0.57 -3.48 -18.42
N TYR A 176 -1.57 -2.65 -18.12
CA TYR A 176 -2.98 -2.97 -18.35
C TYR A 176 -3.58 -2.22 -19.55
N GLN A 177 -2.76 -1.49 -20.33
CA GLN A 177 -3.17 -0.75 -21.54
C GLN A 177 -4.33 0.21 -21.26
N LEU A 178 -4.23 0.98 -20.16
CA LEU A 178 -5.28 1.91 -19.73
C LEU A 178 -5.10 3.27 -20.38
N ASP A 179 -6.21 3.85 -20.87
CA ASP A 179 -6.27 5.25 -21.24
C ASP A 179 -6.54 6.10 -19.99
N PRO A 180 -5.65 7.06 -19.64
CA PRO A 180 -5.87 7.96 -18.51
C PRO A 180 -7.22 8.69 -18.57
N LYS A 181 -7.69 9.05 -19.77
CA LYS A 181 -8.96 9.76 -19.98
C LYS A 181 -10.20 8.90 -19.74
N GLU A 182 -10.05 7.59 -19.77
CA GLU A 182 -11.11 6.62 -19.48
C GLU A 182 -10.97 6.00 -18.07
N SER A 183 -10.03 6.53 -17.27
CA SER A 183 -9.66 6.00 -15.97
C SER A 183 -9.86 7.03 -14.88
N ILE A 184 -10.20 6.57 -13.67
CA ILE A 184 -10.31 7.41 -12.48
C ILE A 184 -9.53 6.80 -11.32
N MET A 185 -8.73 7.62 -10.62
CA MET A 185 -8.05 7.25 -9.37
C MET A 185 -8.93 7.59 -8.18
N ILE A 186 -9.15 6.66 -7.28
CA ILE A 186 -9.89 6.85 -6.03
C ILE A 186 -8.90 6.63 -4.88
N GLY A 187 -8.70 7.66 -4.05
CA GLY A 187 -7.74 7.60 -2.98
C GLY A 187 -7.94 8.62 -1.88
N ASN A 188 -7.24 8.45 -0.76
CA ASN A 188 -7.35 9.27 0.43
C ASN A 188 -6.12 10.16 0.69
N ASP A 189 -5.11 10.09 -0.13
CA ASP A 189 -3.90 10.92 -0.03
C ASP A 189 -3.89 11.95 -1.16
N SER A 190 -3.98 13.24 -0.77
CA SER A 190 -4.03 14.36 -1.70
C SER A 190 -2.77 14.50 -2.57
N VAL A 191 -1.63 13.99 -2.12
CA VAL A 191 -0.36 14.02 -2.85
C VAL A 191 -0.17 12.74 -3.66
N SER A 192 -0.15 11.59 -2.99
CA SER A 192 0.21 10.35 -3.67
C SER A 192 -0.87 9.91 -4.66
N ASP A 193 -2.16 10.03 -4.31
CA ASP A 193 -3.25 9.58 -5.16
C ASP A 193 -3.71 10.68 -6.13
N ILE A 194 -4.00 11.86 -5.59
CA ILE A 194 -4.68 12.91 -6.36
C ILE A 194 -3.71 13.70 -7.25
N GLN A 195 -2.64 14.24 -6.66
CA GLN A 195 -1.64 14.95 -7.45
C GLN A 195 -0.96 14.01 -8.46
N GLY A 196 -0.66 12.76 -8.05
CA GLY A 196 -0.08 11.77 -8.95
C GLY A 196 -0.99 11.44 -10.15
N ALA A 197 -2.30 11.25 -9.95
CA ALA A 197 -3.26 11.04 -11.01
C ALA A 197 -3.39 12.27 -11.92
N TYR A 198 -3.48 13.47 -11.34
CA TYR A 198 -3.54 14.73 -12.07
C TYR A 198 -2.35 14.90 -13.03
N GLU A 199 -1.12 14.61 -12.59
CA GLU A 199 0.08 14.69 -13.42
C GLU A 199 0.10 13.68 -14.57
N MET A 200 -0.67 12.60 -14.46
CA MET A 200 -0.88 11.61 -15.54
C MET A 200 -2.06 11.96 -16.44
N GLY A 201 -2.76 13.07 -16.17
CA GLY A 201 -3.96 13.47 -16.90
C GLY A 201 -5.16 12.56 -16.67
N MET A 202 -5.18 11.89 -15.54
CA MET A 202 -6.26 11.01 -15.07
C MET A 202 -7.17 11.79 -14.12
N ASP A 203 -8.48 11.60 -14.25
CA ASP A 203 -9.44 12.11 -13.26
C ASP A 203 -9.25 11.41 -11.92
N SER A 204 -9.67 12.08 -10.84
CA SER A 204 -9.55 11.52 -9.50
C SER A 204 -10.72 11.86 -8.59
N LEU A 205 -10.96 10.99 -7.61
CA LEU A 205 -11.87 11.20 -6.49
C LEU A 205 -11.06 11.10 -5.19
N TYR A 206 -11.03 12.22 -4.46
CA TYR A 206 -10.47 12.27 -3.12
C TYR A 206 -11.54 11.92 -2.08
N ILE A 207 -11.24 10.98 -1.20
CA ILE A 207 -12.05 10.66 -0.02
C ILE A 207 -11.25 10.88 1.26
N HIS A 208 -11.67 11.83 2.10
CA HIS A 208 -11.02 12.07 3.37
C HIS A 208 -11.51 11.07 4.41
N THR A 209 -10.59 10.33 5.01
CA THR A 209 -10.86 9.37 6.08
C THR A 209 -10.00 9.70 7.31
N GLU A 210 -10.24 9.05 8.44
CA GLU A 210 -9.54 9.31 9.70
C GLU A 210 -8.04 8.98 9.68
N ILE A 211 -7.57 8.26 8.66
CA ILE A 211 -6.14 7.97 8.46
C ILE A 211 -5.52 8.71 7.27
N SER A 212 -6.29 9.59 6.62
CA SER A 212 -5.78 10.43 5.54
C SER A 212 -4.66 11.34 6.05
N PRO A 213 -3.58 11.52 5.27
CA PRO A 213 -2.64 12.60 5.52
C PRO A 213 -3.33 13.97 5.49
N GLU A 214 -2.63 14.98 5.99
CA GLU A 214 -3.09 16.38 5.87
C GLU A 214 -3.33 16.73 4.39
N CYS A 215 -4.53 17.25 4.11
CA CYS A 215 -4.93 17.57 2.75
C CYS A 215 -4.22 18.86 2.29
N VAL A 216 -3.70 18.85 1.06
CA VAL A 216 -3.10 20.06 0.47
C VAL A 216 -4.15 21.14 0.20
N GLU A 217 -3.77 22.43 0.29
CA GLU A 217 -4.68 23.55 0.05
C GLU A 217 -5.23 23.59 -1.40
N ASP A 218 -4.38 23.26 -2.39
CA ASP A 218 -4.74 23.23 -3.82
C ASP A 218 -5.00 21.81 -4.29
N LEU A 219 -6.09 21.20 -3.79
CA LEU A 219 -6.49 19.83 -4.12
C LEU A 219 -6.95 19.73 -5.59
N LYS A 220 -6.29 18.90 -6.38
CA LYS A 220 -6.52 18.71 -7.83
C LYS A 220 -7.52 17.60 -8.18
N SER A 221 -8.38 17.22 -7.25
CA SER A 221 -9.38 16.15 -7.50
C SER A 221 -10.53 16.61 -8.39
N THR A 222 -11.04 15.72 -9.23
CA THR A 222 -12.26 15.93 -10.02
C THR A 222 -13.50 15.86 -9.12
N TYR A 223 -13.47 14.94 -8.15
CA TYR A 223 -14.52 14.74 -7.14
C TYR A 223 -13.92 14.71 -5.74
N THR A 224 -14.69 15.16 -4.74
CA THR A 224 -14.22 15.23 -3.35
C THR A 224 -15.30 14.82 -2.36
N ILE A 225 -14.94 13.95 -1.43
CA ILE A 225 -15.74 13.52 -0.28
C ILE A 225 -14.95 13.82 0.99
N MET A 226 -15.39 14.80 1.78
CA MET A 226 -14.65 15.25 2.97
C MET A 226 -15.13 14.60 4.28
N ASP A 227 -16.27 13.95 4.26
CA ASP A 227 -16.88 13.33 5.45
C ASP A 227 -16.62 11.81 5.56
N GLY A 228 -15.79 11.26 4.68
CA GLY A 228 -15.42 9.85 4.67
C GLY A 228 -16.56 8.89 4.27
N ASP A 229 -17.69 9.42 3.81
CA ASP A 229 -18.84 8.59 3.42
C ASP A 229 -18.59 7.93 2.06
N PHE A 230 -18.04 6.73 2.11
CA PHE A 230 -17.71 5.93 0.93
C PHE A 230 -18.94 5.61 0.06
N THR A 231 -20.14 5.59 0.65
CA THR A 231 -21.37 5.29 -0.10
C THR A 231 -21.70 6.35 -1.17
N LYS A 232 -21.20 7.58 -0.99
CA LYS A 232 -21.35 8.68 -1.95
C LYS A 232 -20.60 8.47 -3.26
N ILE A 233 -19.51 7.67 -3.23
CA ILE A 233 -18.70 7.41 -4.44
C ILE A 233 -19.57 6.91 -5.57
N LYS A 234 -20.47 5.96 -5.29
CA LYS A 234 -21.34 5.34 -6.29
C LYS A 234 -22.20 6.38 -7.06
N SER A 235 -22.79 7.34 -6.35
CA SER A 235 -23.61 8.39 -6.96
C SER A 235 -22.80 9.40 -7.76
N MET A 236 -21.51 9.60 -7.42
CA MET A 236 -20.65 10.59 -8.07
C MET A 236 -20.04 10.09 -9.37
N ILE A 237 -19.66 8.81 -9.44
CA ILE A 237 -18.84 8.29 -10.55
C ILE A 237 -19.54 7.21 -11.39
N LEU A 238 -20.74 6.75 -10.98
CA LEU A 238 -21.54 5.75 -11.70
C LEU A 238 -22.90 6.28 -12.20
N ALA A 239 -23.21 7.54 -11.94
CA ALA A 239 -24.45 8.17 -12.41
C ALA A 239 -24.44 8.37 -13.94
#